data_85c6c2dcfff8d69eb9f3dcd8efc724fb
#
_entry.id   85c6c2dcfff8d69eb9f3dcd8efc724fb
#
_cell.length_a   1.000
_cell.length_b   1.000
_cell.length_c   1.000
_cell.angle_alpha   90.00
_cell.angle_beta   90.00
_cell.angle_gamma   90.00
#
_symmetry.space_group_name_H-M   'P 1'
#
loop_
_entity.id
_entity.type
_entity.pdbx_description
1 polymer ?
#
loop_
_entity_poly.entity_id
_entity_poly.type
_entity_poly.pdbx_seq_one_letter_code
_entity_poly.pdbx_strand_id
1 'polypeptide(L)'
;MKNKTILITGSSGFIGNFFLENALNKNFKIIDVLRFKNKNNKNLNKLRKKFKSSYKSIYYKDVDEIEKQLKNKRIDFFINFATFYKDSHSHREIVKFINSNILFPSIILDLIFSKVKKVINFGSMMQHLDGNNYKPKNFYSSTKSAFEMILSFYSLVNKKTKFYNLKLYESFAKIDKRKKLIPTLIKNFKSNKKTTILSSKLELNIVHIDDIIKAIYIILNNNIKNGTYCLKSNKNIGIK
;
A
#
# COMPACT_ATOMS: atom_id res chain seq x y z
N MET A 1 7.23 -6.25 -20.41
CA MET A 1 5.92 -6.02 -19.78
C MET A 1 5.19 -4.74 -20.22
N LYS A 2 5.62 -4.11 -21.30
CA LYS A 2 4.91 -2.96 -21.89
C LYS A 2 3.42 -3.33 -22.15
N ASN A 3 2.52 -2.39 -21.94
CA ASN A 3 1.06 -2.54 -22.14
C ASN A 3 0.28 -3.41 -21.14
N LYS A 4 0.86 -3.83 -20.01
CA LYS A 4 0.09 -4.49 -18.94
C LYS A 4 -0.73 -3.47 -18.18
N THR A 5 -1.93 -3.86 -17.76
CA THR A 5 -2.83 -3.03 -16.96
C THR A 5 -2.73 -3.40 -15.49
N ILE A 6 -2.41 -2.44 -14.66
CA ILE A 6 -2.36 -2.57 -13.20
C ILE A 6 -3.53 -1.81 -12.61
N LEU A 7 -4.37 -2.50 -11.85
CA LEU A 7 -5.33 -1.86 -10.97
C LEU A 7 -4.62 -1.49 -9.68
N ILE A 8 -4.79 -0.28 -9.23
CA ILE A 8 -4.26 0.18 -7.94
C ILE A 8 -5.35 0.82 -7.08
N THR A 9 -5.13 0.76 -5.77
CA THR A 9 -5.88 1.55 -4.79
C THR A 9 -4.89 2.35 -3.95
N GLY A 10 -5.32 3.47 -3.37
CA GLY A 10 -4.47 4.23 -2.44
C GLY A 10 -3.33 5.02 -3.07
N SER A 11 -3.41 5.37 -4.34
CA SER A 11 -2.43 6.21 -5.06
C SER A 11 -2.25 7.62 -4.47
N SER A 12 -3.21 8.13 -3.72
CA SER A 12 -3.07 9.39 -2.98
C SER A 12 -2.21 9.29 -1.72
N GLY A 13 -1.84 8.06 -1.30
CA GLY A 13 -0.95 7.80 -0.19
C GLY A 13 0.52 7.84 -0.60
N PHE A 14 1.43 7.73 0.39
CA PHE A 14 2.88 7.85 0.18
C PHE A 14 3.41 6.83 -0.84
N ILE A 15 3.32 5.52 -0.54
CA ILE A 15 3.88 4.47 -1.41
C ILE A 15 3.14 4.42 -2.75
N GLY A 16 1.79 4.48 -2.71
CA GLY A 16 0.97 4.41 -3.91
C GLY A 16 1.26 5.54 -4.90
N ASN A 17 1.57 6.74 -4.40
CA ASN A 17 1.91 7.89 -5.26
C ASN A 17 3.27 7.71 -5.95
N PHE A 18 4.30 7.29 -5.21
CA PHE A 18 5.60 6.96 -5.80
C PHE A 18 5.50 5.83 -6.84
N PHE A 19 4.75 4.78 -6.52
CA PHE A 19 4.54 3.68 -7.46
C PHE A 19 3.80 4.14 -8.72
N LEU A 20 2.71 4.90 -8.57
CA LEU A 20 1.92 5.40 -9.69
C LEU A 20 2.79 6.17 -10.69
N GLU A 21 3.56 7.16 -10.22
CA GLU A 21 4.41 7.97 -11.07
C GLU A 21 5.48 7.11 -11.79
N ASN A 22 6.12 6.22 -11.04
CA ASN A 22 7.13 5.32 -11.59
C ASN A 22 6.54 4.35 -12.62
N ALA A 23 5.36 3.77 -12.37
CA ALA A 23 4.71 2.84 -13.27
C ALA A 23 4.25 3.50 -14.58
N LEU A 24 3.75 4.73 -14.51
CA LEU A 24 3.38 5.51 -15.69
C LEU A 24 4.59 5.85 -16.55
N ASN A 25 5.71 6.23 -15.94
CA ASN A 25 6.97 6.48 -16.66
C ASN A 25 7.56 5.20 -17.29
N LYS A 26 7.20 4.02 -16.80
CA LYS A 26 7.56 2.70 -17.36
C LYS A 26 6.53 2.16 -18.37
N ASN A 27 5.59 3.00 -18.83
CA ASN A 27 4.57 2.67 -19.81
C ASN A 27 3.59 1.54 -19.40
N PHE A 28 3.29 1.41 -18.11
CA PHE A 28 2.16 0.62 -17.67
C PHE A 28 0.85 1.38 -17.86
N LYS A 29 -0.22 0.65 -18.14
CA LYS A 29 -1.58 1.18 -18.07
C LYS A 29 -2.08 1.06 -16.63
N ILE A 30 -2.55 2.16 -16.06
CA ILE A 30 -3.01 2.21 -14.66
C ILE A 30 -4.50 2.50 -14.61
N ILE A 31 -5.22 1.66 -13.89
CA ILE A 31 -6.59 1.91 -13.42
C ILE A 31 -6.48 2.17 -11.93
N ASP A 32 -6.89 3.35 -11.48
CA ASP A 32 -6.75 3.81 -10.11
C ASP A 32 -8.13 4.00 -9.49
N VAL A 33 -8.47 3.17 -8.49
CA VAL A 33 -9.75 3.26 -7.79
C VAL A 33 -9.62 4.19 -6.59
N LEU A 34 -10.34 5.29 -6.66
CA LEU A 34 -10.22 6.42 -5.75
C LEU A 34 -11.55 6.77 -5.08
N ARG A 35 -11.52 7.07 -3.79
CA ARG A 35 -12.67 7.71 -3.12
C ARG A 35 -12.98 9.05 -3.77
N PHE A 36 -14.26 9.40 -3.90
CA PHE A 36 -14.74 10.62 -4.56
C PHE A 36 -14.03 11.89 -4.08
N LYS A 37 -13.72 11.99 -2.78
CA LYS A 37 -12.99 13.13 -2.20
C LYS A 37 -11.60 13.38 -2.82
N ASN A 38 -11.01 12.39 -3.48
CA ASN A 38 -9.71 12.53 -4.15
C ASN A 38 -9.81 13.12 -5.57
N LYS A 39 -11.02 13.46 -6.04
CA LYS A 39 -11.24 14.02 -7.39
C LYS A 39 -10.41 15.29 -7.64
N ASN A 40 -10.26 16.11 -6.61
CA ASN A 40 -9.54 17.39 -6.69
C ASN A 40 -8.06 17.31 -6.23
N ASN A 41 -7.49 16.10 -6.10
CA ASN A 41 -6.07 15.95 -5.76
C ASN A 41 -5.18 16.50 -6.87
N LYS A 42 -4.45 17.58 -6.58
CA LYS A 42 -3.64 18.34 -7.56
C LYS A 42 -2.57 17.47 -8.24
N ASN A 43 -1.90 16.59 -7.48
CA ASN A 43 -0.85 15.73 -8.03
C ASN A 43 -1.41 14.66 -8.97
N LEU A 44 -2.49 13.98 -8.57
CA LEU A 44 -3.16 13.00 -9.42
C LEU A 44 -3.74 13.64 -10.68
N ASN A 45 -4.25 14.89 -10.58
CA ASN A 45 -4.73 15.65 -11.73
C ASN A 45 -3.60 15.98 -12.71
N LYS A 46 -2.42 16.37 -12.22
CA LYS A 46 -1.23 16.59 -13.05
C LYS A 46 -0.82 15.32 -13.80
N LEU A 47 -0.77 14.19 -13.10
CA LEU A 47 -0.45 12.90 -13.72
C LEU A 47 -1.50 12.48 -14.77
N ARG A 48 -2.80 12.68 -14.51
CA ARG A 48 -3.86 12.41 -15.50
C ARG A 48 -3.73 13.26 -16.76
N LYS A 49 -3.38 14.52 -16.63
CA LYS A 49 -3.12 15.38 -17.79
C LYS A 49 -1.91 14.92 -18.59
N LYS A 50 -0.82 14.53 -17.90
CA LYS A 50 0.42 14.08 -18.55
C LYS A 50 0.28 12.72 -19.22
N PHE A 51 -0.44 11.77 -18.60
CA PHE A 51 -0.52 10.37 -19.03
C PHE A 51 -1.96 9.96 -19.45
N LYS A 52 -2.63 10.80 -20.24
CA LYS A 52 -4.05 10.65 -20.62
C LYS A 52 -4.43 9.25 -21.14
N SER A 53 -3.58 8.63 -21.96
CA SER A 53 -3.83 7.33 -22.60
C SER A 53 -3.56 6.14 -21.69
N SER A 54 -2.70 6.31 -20.68
CA SER A 54 -2.23 5.23 -19.81
C SER A 54 -2.69 5.33 -18.36
N TYR A 55 -3.30 6.45 -17.94
CA TYR A 55 -3.81 6.62 -16.57
C TYR A 55 -5.30 6.93 -16.54
N LYS A 56 -6.08 6.01 -16.00
CA LYS A 56 -7.53 6.14 -15.82
C LYS A 56 -7.89 6.07 -14.34
N SER A 57 -8.64 7.06 -13.87
CA SER A 57 -9.17 7.08 -12.50
C SER A 57 -10.65 6.67 -12.49
N ILE A 58 -11.00 5.80 -11.57
CA ILE A 58 -12.36 5.42 -11.22
C ILE A 58 -12.68 6.05 -9.88
N TYR A 59 -13.67 6.92 -9.85
CA TYR A 59 -14.17 7.51 -8.60
C TYR A 59 -15.44 6.80 -8.21
N TYR A 60 -15.55 6.40 -6.96
CA TYR A 60 -16.71 5.68 -6.47
C TYR A 60 -17.34 6.36 -5.24
N LYS A 61 -18.63 6.25 -5.13
CA LYS A 61 -19.44 6.57 -3.96
C LYS A 61 -19.91 5.29 -3.28
N ASP A 62 -20.26 4.27 -4.04
CA ASP A 62 -20.75 2.96 -3.60
C ASP A 62 -20.09 1.80 -4.35
N VAL A 63 -20.45 0.58 -3.99
CA VAL A 63 -19.89 -0.66 -4.54
C VAL A 63 -20.34 -0.91 -5.96
N ASP A 64 -21.63 -0.65 -6.26
CA ASP A 64 -22.22 -0.94 -7.57
C ASP A 64 -21.56 -0.10 -8.67
N GLU A 65 -21.17 1.12 -8.33
CA GLU A 65 -20.44 2.01 -9.23
C GLU A 65 -19.05 1.45 -9.56
N ILE A 66 -18.38 0.83 -8.59
CA ILE A 66 -17.09 0.16 -8.82
C ILE A 66 -17.28 -1.03 -9.74
N GLU A 67 -18.26 -1.88 -9.46
CA GLU A 67 -18.53 -3.10 -10.24
C GLU A 67 -18.79 -2.76 -11.70
N LYS A 68 -19.73 -1.85 -11.99
CA LYS A 68 -20.03 -1.38 -13.36
C LYS A 68 -18.79 -0.92 -14.11
N GLN A 69 -17.91 -0.17 -13.42
CA GLN A 69 -16.72 0.38 -14.06
C GLN A 69 -15.60 -0.65 -14.26
N LEU A 70 -15.54 -1.72 -13.46
CA LEU A 70 -14.51 -2.77 -13.56
C LEU A 70 -14.94 -3.99 -14.39
N LYS A 71 -16.25 -4.24 -14.58
CA LYS A 71 -16.82 -5.45 -15.19
C LYS A 71 -16.10 -5.86 -16.48
N ASN A 72 -15.89 -4.94 -17.40
CA ASN A 72 -15.33 -5.21 -18.73
C ASN A 72 -13.87 -4.72 -18.88
N LYS A 73 -13.14 -4.52 -17.78
CA LYS A 73 -11.75 -4.09 -17.84
C LYS A 73 -10.83 -5.29 -17.83
N ARG A 74 -9.87 -5.30 -18.77
CA ARG A 74 -8.73 -6.20 -18.71
C ARG A 74 -7.77 -5.68 -17.66
N ILE A 75 -7.52 -6.49 -16.62
CA ILE A 75 -6.61 -6.18 -15.52
C ILE A 75 -5.63 -7.34 -15.43
N ASP A 76 -4.33 -7.06 -15.54
CA ASP A 76 -3.31 -8.08 -15.40
C ASP A 76 -2.87 -8.25 -13.94
N PHE A 77 -2.80 -7.14 -13.17
CA PHE A 77 -2.30 -7.12 -11.80
C PHE A 77 -3.14 -6.20 -10.91
N PHE A 78 -3.22 -6.54 -9.63
CA PHE A 78 -3.82 -5.68 -8.60
C PHE A 78 -2.80 -5.37 -7.51
N ILE A 79 -2.69 -4.09 -7.14
CA ILE A 79 -1.84 -3.65 -6.02
C ILE A 79 -2.65 -2.79 -5.07
N ASN A 80 -2.79 -3.28 -3.84
CA ASN A 80 -3.55 -2.59 -2.80
C ASN A 80 -2.63 -1.73 -1.92
N PHE A 81 -2.56 -0.43 -2.18
CA PHE A 81 -1.90 0.56 -1.32
C PHE A 81 -2.89 1.25 -0.36
N ALA A 82 -4.20 1.05 -0.54
CA ALA A 82 -5.19 1.72 0.30
C ALA A 82 -5.04 1.31 1.75
N THR A 83 -4.99 2.30 2.63
CA THR A 83 -4.97 2.08 4.07
C THR A 83 -5.37 3.33 4.82
N PHE A 84 -5.97 3.17 5.99
CA PHE A 84 -6.11 4.19 7.00
C PHE A 84 -5.20 3.82 8.17
N TYR A 85 -4.31 4.74 8.54
CA TYR A 85 -3.33 4.55 9.60
C TYR A 85 -3.49 5.60 10.68
N LYS A 86 -3.50 5.14 11.92
CA LYS A 86 -3.22 5.90 13.14
C LYS A 86 -2.55 4.99 14.16
N ASP A 87 -1.67 5.52 14.98
CA ASP A 87 -1.01 4.74 16.04
C ASP A 87 -1.98 4.43 17.19
N SER A 88 -2.78 5.43 17.59
CA SER A 88 -3.91 5.30 18.52
C SER A 88 -5.21 5.65 17.83
N HIS A 89 -6.33 5.16 18.35
CA HIS A 89 -7.65 5.42 17.77
C HIS A 89 -8.72 5.68 18.85
N SER A 90 -9.78 6.37 18.45
CA SER A 90 -11.02 6.47 19.20
C SER A 90 -12.07 5.51 18.63
N HIS A 91 -13.11 5.18 19.40
CA HIS A 91 -14.23 4.36 18.91
C HIS A 91 -14.85 4.90 17.62
N ARG A 92 -14.91 6.24 17.45
CA ARG A 92 -15.45 6.90 16.23
C ARG A 92 -14.64 6.61 14.96
N GLU A 93 -13.41 6.13 15.10
CA GLU A 93 -12.54 5.83 13.97
C GLU A 93 -12.54 4.38 13.56
N ILE A 94 -13.14 3.48 14.36
CA ILE A 94 -13.25 2.05 14.05
C ILE A 94 -13.83 1.83 12.66
N VAL A 95 -14.95 2.49 12.35
CA VAL A 95 -15.60 2.41 11.04
C VAL A 95 -14.65 2.79 9.89
N LYS A 96 -13.81 3.82 10.09
CA LYS A 96 -12.82 4.24 9.07
C LYS A 96 -11.73 3.18 8.86
N PHE A 97 -11.28 2.52 9.94
CA PHE A 97 -10.33 1.42 9.84
C PHE A 97 -10.92 0.23 9.09
N ILE A 98 -12.10 -0.23 9.50
CA ILE A 98 -12.78 -1.37 8.86
C ILE A 98 -13.04 -1.09 7.39
N ASN A 99 -13.64 0.06 7.06
CA ASN A 99 -13.96 0.42 5.69
C ASN A 99 -12.71 0.56 4.80
N SER A 100 -11.62 1.14 5.31
CA SER A 100 -10.44 1.39 4.48
C SER A 100 -9.50 0.20 4.38
N ASN A 101 -9.36 -0.60 5.45
CA ASN A 101 -8.34 -1.63 5.54
C ASN A 101 -8.87 -3.04 5.32
N ILE A 102 -10.19 -3.25 5.44
CA ILE A 102 -10.82 -4.55 5.29
C ILE A 102 -11.88 -4.49 4.20
N LEU A 103 -12.97 -3.76 4.38
CA LEU A 103 -14.14 -3.80 3.50
C LEU A 103 -13.78 -3.40 2.06
N PHE A 104 -13.24 -2.21 1.87
CA PHE A 104 -12.93 -1.70 0.53
C PHE A 104 -11.96 -2.60 -0.26
N PRO A 105 -10.79 -3.02 0.28
CA PRO A 105 -9.91 -3.92 -0.46
C PRO A 105 -10.51 -5.31 -0.67
N SER A 106 -11.39 -5.81 0.22
CA SER A 106 -12.11 -7.08 0.02
C SER A 106 -13.05 -7.00 -1.17
N ILE A 107 -13.85 -5.94 -1.28
CA ILE A 107 -14.76 -5.73 -2.40
C ILE A 107 -13.99 -5.67 -3.72
N ILE A 108 -12.92 -4.86 -3.79
CA ILE A 108 -12.11 -4.78 -5.01
C ILE A 108 -11.54 -6.15 -5.36
N LEU A 109 -11.01 -6.86 -4.37
CA LEU A 109 -10.43 -8.19 -4.58
C LEU A 109 -11.46 -9.17 -5.11
N ASP A 110 -12.65 -9.22 -4.52
CA ASP A 110 -13.74 -10.12 -4.94
C ASP A 110 -14.16 -9.89 -6.39
N LEU A 111 -14.28 -8.64 -6.80
CA LEU A 111 -14.65 -8.28 -8.17
C LEU A 111 -13.62 -8.69 -9.24
N ILE A 112 -12.36 -8.88 -8.85
CA ILE A 112 -11.28 -9.04 -9.85
C ILE A 112 -10.39 -10.28 -9.65
N PHE A 113 -10.47 -11.00 -8.53
CA PHE A 113 -9.49 -12.04 -8.17
C PHE A 113 -9.37 -13.16 -9.23
N SER A 114 -10.44 -13.49 -9.93
CA SER A 114 -10.43 -14.50 -11.00
C SER A 114 -9.83 -14.00 -12.33
N LYS A 115 -9.68 -12.68 -12.48
CA LYS A 115 -9.25 -12.03 -13.73
C LYS A 115 -7.78 -11.61 -13.72
N VAL A 116 -7.17 -11.49 -12.53
CA VAL A 116 -5.80 -10.99 -12.37
C VAL A 116 -4.79 -12.12 -12.18
N LYS A 117 -3.57 -11.91 -12.65
CA LYS A 117 -2.48 -12.89 -12.50
C LYS A 117 -1.79 -12.81 -11.14
N LYS A 118 -1.69 -11.60 -10.60
CA LYS A 118 -1.00 -11.33 -9.33
C LYS A 118 -1.73 -10.25 -8.55
N VAL A 119 -1.82 -10.48 -7.25
CA VAL A 119 -2.31 -9.53 -6.25
C VAL A 119 -1.15 -9.22 -5.30
N ILE A 120 -0.86 -7.94 -5.08
CA ILE A 120 0.12 -7.48 -4.09
C ILE A 120 -0.61 -6.63 -3.05
N ASN A 121 -0.54 -7.05 -1.81
CA ASN A 121 -1.03 -6.29 -0.66
C ASN A 121 0.13 -5.84 0.23
N PHE A 122 -0.08 -4.77 0.96
CA PHE A 122 0.88 -4.28 1.95
C PHE A 122 0.38 -4.52 3.37
N GLY A 123 1.09 -5.41 4.07
CA GLY A 123 1.00 -5.62 5.50
C GLY A 123 1.94 -4.68 6.27
N SER A 124 2.13 -4.94 7.56
CA SER A 124 3.00 -4.19 8.44
C SER A 124 3.69 -5.10 9.44
N MET A 125 4.94 -4.83 9.78
CA MET A 125 5.61 -5.52 10.88
C MET A 125 5.01 -5.23 12.24
N MET A 126 4.19 -4.18 12.37
CA MET A 126 3.38 -3.94 13.57
C MET A 126 2.35 -5.05 13.86
N GLN A 127 2.14 -6.00 12.95
CA GLN A 127 1.33 -7.21 13.16
C GLN A 127 2.03 -8.23 14.08
N HIS A 128 3.34 -8.08 14.30
CA HIS A 128 4.21 -9.03 14.97
C HIS A 128 5.15 -8.34 15.97
N LEU A 129 4.63 -7.95 17.14
CA LEU A 129 5.44 -7.26 18.15
C LEU A 129 6.64 -8.09 18.66
N ASP A 130 6.49 -9.40 18.69
CA ASP A 130 7.54 -10.34 19.13
C ASP A 130 8.28 -11.03 17.95
N GLY A 131 8.05 -10.55 16.74
CA GLY A 131 8.72 -10.99 15.52
C GLY A 131 8.03 -12.13 14.78
N ASN A 132 7.51 -13.16 15.41
CA ASN A 132 7.01 -14.36 14.75
C ASN A 132 5.48 -14.50 14.82
N ASN A 133 4.88 -14.33 15.98
CA ASN A 133 3.45 -14.55 16.19
C ASN A 133 2.63 -13.32 15.80
N TYR A 134 1.34 -13.52 15.49
CA TYR A 134 0.41 -12.42 15.37
C TYR A 134 0.15 -11.80 16.74
N LYS A 135 0.80 -10.67 16.99
CA LYS A 135 0.67 -9.85 18.19
C LYS A 135 0.58 -8.40 17.78
N PRO A 136 -0.60 -7.95 17.33
CA PRO A 136 -0.76 -6.62 16.74
C PRO A 136 -0.49 -5.51 17.76
N LYS A 137 0.34 -4.53 17.37
CA LYS A 137 0.69 -3.38 18.22
C LYS A 137 -0.51 -2.49 18.53
N ASN A 138 -1.42 -2.34 17.57
CA ASN A 138 -2.53 -1.40 17.63
C ASN A 138 -3.68 -1.84 16.72
N PHE A 139 -4.81 -1.13 16.74
CA PHE A 139 -5.98 -1.46 15.94
C PHE A 139 -5.71 -1.44 14.44
N TYR A 140 -4.83 -0.55 13.96
CA TYR A 140 -4.38 -0.56 12.57
C TYR A 140 -3.77 -1.90 12.17
N SER A 141 -2.82 -2.39 12.95
CA SER A 141 -2.14 -3.67 12.66
C SER A 141 -3.09 -4.86 12.78
N SER A 142 -4.07 -4.82 13.68
CA SER A 142 -5.13 -5.83 13.76
C SER A 142 -5.97 -5.88 12.49
N THR A 143 -6.34 -4.71 11.92
CA THR A 143 -7.07 -4.69 10.64
C THR A 143 -6.23 -5.19 9.46
N LYS A 144 -4.91 -5.00 9.49
CA LYS A 144 -4.00 -5.57 8.49
C LYS A 144 -3.92 -7.10 8.60
N SER A 145 -3.92 -7.65 9.82
CA SER A 145 -3.97 -9.10 10.05
C SER A 145 -5.31 -9.70 9.57
N ALA A 146 -6.42 -9.03 9.85
CA ALA A 146 -7.73 -9.46 9.39
C ALA A 146 -7.81 -9.54 7.86
N PHE A 147 -7.31 -8.52 7.15
CA PHE A 147 -7.29 -8.56 5.68
C PHE A 147 -6.30 -9.60 5.12
N GLU A 148 -5.22 -9.88 5.80
CA GLU A 148 -4.28 -10.97 5.43
C GLU A 148 -4.97 -12.34 5.48
N MET A 149 -5.87 -12.58 6.44
CA MET A 149 -6.68 -13.81 6.47
C MET A 149 -7.66 -13.89 5.29
N ILE A 150 -8.26 -12.76 4.89
CA ILE A 150 -9.10 -12.69 3.69
C ILE A 150 -8.29 -13.00 2.43
N LEU A 151 -7.07 -12.46 2.29
CA LEU A 151 -6.15 -12.81 1.19
C LEU A 151 -5.81 -14.30 1.17
N SER A 152 -5.60 -14.91 2.34
CA SER A 152 -5.34 -16.34 2.46
C SER A 152 -6.51 -17.17 1.92
N PHE A 153 -7.75 -16.79 2.25
CA PHE A 153 -8.95 -17.43 1.70
C PHE A 153 -8.95 -17.37 0.15
N TYR A 154 -8.76 -16.19 -0.46
CA TYR A 154 -8.72 -16.09 -1.92
C TYR A 154 -7.57 -16.87 -2.55
N SER A 155 -6.44 -16.99 -1.87
CA SER A 155 -5.30 -17.81 -2.31
C SER A 155 -5.61 -19.31 -2.28
N LEU A 156 -6.50 -19.77 -1.41
CA LEU A 156 -6.95 -21.16 -1.35
C LEU A 156 -7.95 -21.48 -2.47
N VAL A 157 -8.91 -20.60 -2.71
CA VAL A 157 -9.98 -20.83 -3.69
C VAL A 157 -9.56 -20.57 -5.14
N ASN A 158 -8.52 -19.77 -5.38
CA ASN A 158 -8.03 -19.48 -6.73
C ASN A 158 -6.54 -19.76 -6.91
N LYS A 159 -6.20 -20.91 -7.43
CA LYS A 159 -4.81 -21.32 -7.70
C LYS A 159 -4.17 -20.66 -8.93
N LYS A 160 -4.97 -20.01 -9.80
CA LYS A 160 -4.46 -19.33 -11.00
C LYS A 160 -3.88 -17.95 -10.68
N THR A 161 -4.39 -17.28 -9.66
CA THR A 161 -3.89 -15.99 -9.19
C THR A 161 -2.84 -16.18 -8.10
N LYS A 162 -1.73 -15.47 -8.20
CA LYS A 162 -0.67 -15.47 -7.18
C LYS A 162 -0.88 -14.28 -6.23
N PHE A 163 -0.86 -14.56 -4.94
CA PHE A 163 -1.08 -13.57 -3.89
C PHE A 163 0.21 -13.32 -3.12
N TYR A 164 0.55 -12.04 -2.95
CA TYR A 164 1.74 -11.58 -2.23
C TYR A 164 1.33 -10.58 -1.17
N ASN A 165 1.74 -10.82 0.06
CA ASN A 165 1.57 -9.86 1.15
C ASN A 165 2.93 -9.36 1.60
N LEU A 166 3.22 -8.07 1.38
CA LEU A 166 4.49 -7.44 1.69
C LEU A 166 4.41 -6.72 3.03
N LYS A 167 4.99 -7.31 4.08
CA LYS A 167 5.05 -6.67 5.40
C LYS A 167 6.18 -5.65 5.43
N LEU A 168 5.82 -4.40 5.69
CA LEU A 168 6.75 -3.28 5.72
C LEU A 168 7.19 -2.97 7.14
N TYR A 169 8.49 -2.68 7.27
CA TYR A 169 9.06 -1.92 8.36
C TYR A 169 8.86 -0.40 8.13
N GLU A 170 9.61 0.44 8.82
CA GLU A 170 9.47 1.89 8.67
C GLU A 170 9.97 2.33 7.28
N SER A 171 9.09 2.92 6.49
CA SER A 171 9.42 3.38 5.13
C SER A 171 9.73 4.88 5.11
N PHE A 172 10.68 5.28 4.27
CA PHE A 172 11.08 6.69 4.13
C PHE A 172 11.46 7.04 2.68
N ALA A 173 11.51 8.34 2.39
CA ALA A 173 12.06 8.90 1.15
C ALA A 173 12.66 10.29 1.42
N LYS A 174 13.46 10.78 0.47
CA LYS A 174 14.02 12.14 0.52
C LYS A 174 12.93 13.22 0.68
N ILE A 175 11.81 13.04 -0.01
CA ILE A 175 10.63 13.93 0.10
C ILE A 175 9.50 13.13 0.75
N ASP A 176 9.41 13.23 2.06
CA ASP A 176 8.36 12.58 2.85
C ASP A 176 7.69 13.62 3.75
N LYS A 177 6.40 13.86 3.52
CA LYS A 177 5.59 14.84 4.27
C LYS A 177 4.79 14.21 5.41
N ARG A 178 4.97 12.91 5.67
CA ARG A 178 4.24 12.23 6.73
C ARG A 178 4.75 12.65 8.11
N LYS A 179 3.85 12.63 9.09
CA LYS A 179 4.22 12.81 10.51
C LYS A 179 4.75 11.48 11.07
N LYS A 180 5.95 11.09 10.66
CA LYS A 180 6.64 9.88 11.10
C LYS A 180 8.03 10.25 11.63
N LEU A 181 8.67 9.32 12.34
CA LEU A 181 9.92 9.61 13.05
C LEU A 181 10.99 10.16 12.10
N ILE A 182 11.34 9.43 11.04
CA ILE A 182 12.40 9.87 10.10
C ILE A 182 12.12 11.23 9.45
N PRO A 183 10.94 11.48 8.84
CA PRO A 183 10.63 12.81 8.33
C PRO A 183 10.66 13.91 9.39
N THR A 184 10.25 13.59 10.63
CA THR A 184 10.26 14.55 11.75
C THR A 184 11.69 14.87 12.17
N LEU A 185 12.55 13.87 12.31
CA LEU A 185 13.98 14.06 12.61
C LEU A 185 14.66 14.96 11.56
N ILE A 186 14.47 14.64 10.27
CA ILE A 186 15.03 15.43 9.16
C ILE A 186 14.53 16.88 9.21
N LYS A 187 13.24 17.08 9.43
CA LYS A 187 12.64 18.41 9.51
C LYS A 187 13.21 19.21 10.69
N ASN A 188 13.25 18.61 11.88
CA ASN A 188 13.71 19.26 13.10
C ASN A 188 15.21 19.59 13.01
N PHE A 189 16.03 18.68 12.48
CA PHE A 189 17.43 18.92 12.22
C PHE A 189 17.65 20.16 11.31
N LYS A 190 16.93 20.22 10.18
CA LYS A 190 17.00 21.38 9.26
C LYS A 190 16.52 22.71 9.87
N SER A 191 15.71 22.64 10.92
CA SER A 191 15.16 23.83 11.60
C SER A 191 15.84 24.10 12.95
N ASN A 192 16.95 23.44 13.27
CA ASN A 192 17.66 23.52 14.57
C ASN A 192 16.72 23.29 15.77
N LYS A 193 15.71 22.44 15.61
CA LYS A 193 14.77 22.09 16.69
C LYS A 193 15.18 20.80 17.36
N LYS A 194 15.16 20.79 18.69
CA LYS A 194 15.37 19.58 19.48
C LYS A 194 14.27 18.57 19.20
N THR A 195 14.64 17.30 19.16
CA THR A 195 13.69 16.18 19.06
C THR A 195 13.91 15.28 20.27
N THR A 196 12.85 15.09 21.07
CA THR A 196 12.87 14.15 22.17
C THR A 196 12.56 12.75 21.66
N ILE A 197 13.41 11.79 21.97
CA ILE A 197 13.25 10.37 21.68
C ILE A 197 12.98 9.65 22.98
N LEU A 198 11.92 8.83 23.02
CA LEU A 198 11.44 8.18 24.25
C LEU A 198 12.41 7.12 24.80
N SER A 199 13.33 6.62 23.99
CA SER A 199 14.30 5.61 24.40
C SER A 199 15.57 5.68 23.58
N SER A 200 16.73 5.72 24.24
CA SER A 200 18.05 5.60 23.62
C SER A 200 18.33 4.19 23.07
N LYS A 201 17.56 3.20 23.45
CA LYS A 201 17.67 1.80 22.97
C LYS A 201 16.78 1.53 21.75
N LEU A 202 16.15 2.56 21.18
CA LEU A 202 15.26 2.39 20.04
C LEU A 202 16.08 2.01 18.79
N GLU A 203 15.81 0.85 18.26
CA GLU A 203 16.32 0.38 16.97
C GLU A 203 15.22 0.41 15.92
N LEU A 204 15.53 0.89 14.76
CA LEU A 204 14.63 0.94 13.62
C LEU A 204 15.18 0.16 12.45
N ASN A 205 14.33 -0.66 11.86
CA ASN A 205 14.56 -1.15 10.51
C ASN A 205 13.89 -0.18 9.53
N ILE A 206 14.66 0.44 8.68
CA ILE A 206 14.17 1.45 7.72
C ILE A 206 14.35 0.96 6.30
N VAL A 207 13.34 1.20 5.44
CA VAL A 207 13.35 0.78 4.05
C VAL A 207 13.09 1.98 3.15
N HIS A 208 14.01 2.23 2.21
CA HIS A 208 13.83 3.32 1.25
C HIS A 208 12.69 3.01 0.28
N ILE A 209 11.98 4.05 -0.15
CA ILE A 209 10.84 3.91 -1.07
C ILE A 209 11.24 3.21 -2.37
N ASP A 210 12.43 3.47 -2.90
CA ASP A 210 12.90 2.85 -4.14
C ASP A 210 13.06 1.34 -4.01
N ASP A 211 13.46 0.83 -2.85
CA ASP A 211 13.56 -0.62 -2.59
C ASP A 211 12.18 -1.26 -2.54
N ILE A 212 11.19 -0.55 -1.98
CA ILE A 212 9.79 -1.01 -2.00
C ILE A 212 9.29 -1.09 -3.45
N ILE A 213 9.53 -0.06 -4.25
CA ILE A 213 9.13 -0.03 -5.67
C ILE A 213 9.85 -1.14 -6.46
N LYS A 214 11.14 -1.35 -6.20
CA LYS A 214 11.93 -2.42 -6.80
C LYS A 214 11.39 -3.80 -6.46
N ALA A 215 11.02 -4.05 -5.20
CA ALA A 215 10.41 -5.30 -4.76
C ALA A 215 9.08 -5.57 -5.49
N ILE A 216 8.22 -4.54 -5.68
CA ILE A 216 7.01 -4.68 -6.48
C ILE A 216 7.35 -5.16 -7.90
N TYR A 217 8.32 -4.52 -8.58
CA TYR A 217 8.69 -4.92 -9.93
C TYR A 217 9.32 -6.32 -10.00
N ILE A 218 10.08 -6.72 -8.99
CA ILE A 218 10.60 -8.09 -8.90
C ILE A 218 9.43 -9.08 -8.89
N ILE A 219 8.40 -8.82 -8.09
CA ILE A 219 7.20 -9.67 -8.05
C ILE A 219 6.45 -9.63 -9.38
N LEU A 220 6.25 -8.45 -9.97
CA LEU A 220 5.51 -8.34 -11.23
C LEU A 220 6.21 -9.06 -12.38
N ASN A 221 7.55 -8.99 -12.44
CA ASN A 221 8.35 -9.49 -13.57
C ASN A 221 8.72 -10.96 -13.48
N ASN A 222 8.83 -11.51 -12.28
CA ASN A 222 9.38 -12.86 -12.05
C ASN A 222 8.31 -13.83 -11.51
N ASN A 223 8.58 -15.12 -11.67
CA ASN A 223 7.75 -16.19 -11.14
C ASN A 223 8.14 -16.52 -9.69
N ILE A 224 7.87 -15.60 -8.76
CA ILE A 224 8.12 -15.78 -7.34
C ILE A 224 7.04 -16.66 -6.73
N LYS A 225 7.38 -17.48 -5.75
CA LYS A 225 6.40 -18.25 -4.96
C LYS A 225 5.44 -17.28 -4.29
N ASN A 226 4.12 -17.55 -4.32
CA ASN A 226 3.14 -16.75 -3.59
C ASN A 226 3.34 -16.91 -2.07
N GLY A 227 2.99 -15.87 -1.31
CA GLY A 227 3.13 -15.87 0.14
C GLY A 227 3.37 -14.49 0.74
N THR A 228 3.75 -14.50 2.01
CA THR A 228 4.09 -13.29 2.78
C THR A 228 5.60 -13.09 2.80
N TYR A 229 6.01 -11.86 2.52
CA TYR A 229 7.42 -11.45 2.50
C TYR A 229 7.62 -10.21 3.35
N CYS A 230 8.72 -10.16 4.09
CA CYS A 230 9.12 -8.99 4.86
C CYS A 230 10.08 -8.12 4.05
N LEU A 231 9.74 -6.86 3.85
CA LEU A 231 10.65 -5.88 3.26
C LEU A 231 11.37 -5.15 4.38
N LYS A 232 12.64 -5.47 4.55
CA LYS A 232 13.51 -4.91 5.58
C LYS A 232 14.92 -4.63 5.03
N SER A 233 15.63 -3.70 5.65
CA SER A 233 17.06 -3.54 5.45
C SER A 233 17.85 -4.63 6.19
N ASN A 234 19.10 -4.83 5.78
CA ASN A 234 19.96 -5.86 6.39
C ASN A 234 20.37 -5.53 7.84
N LYS A 235 20.30 -4.26 8.23
CA LYS A 235 20.70 -3.80 9.57
C LYS A 235 19.62 -2.93 10.20
N ASN A 236 19.43 -3.07 11.50
CA ASN A 236 18.72 -2.09 12.29
C ASN A 236 19.63 -0.89 12.56
N ILE A 237 19.03 0.27 12.70
CA ILE A 237 19.73 1.52 13.01
C ILE A 237 19.31 1.94 14.40
N GLY A 238 20.30 2.03 15.31
CA GLY A 238 20.08 2.61 16.63
C GLY A 238 19.96 4.13 16.54
N ILE A 239 19.06 4.70 17.29
CA ILE A 239 18.91 6.15 17.44
C ILE A 239 19.67 6.54 18.71
N LYS A 240 20.87 7.04 18.52
CA LYS A 240 21.71 7.59 19.60
C LYS A 240 21.64 9.11 19.57
#